data_81f5e52052f4f42eeb239d3166d1f0d2
#
_entry.id   81f5e52052f4f42eeb239d3166d1f0d2
#
_cell.length_a   1.000
_cell.length_b   1.000
_cell.length_c   1.000
_cell.angle_alpha   90.00
_cell.angle_beta   90.00
_cell.angle_gamma   90.00
#
_symmetry.space_group_name_H-M   'P 1'
#
loop_
_entity.id
_entity.type
_entity.pdbx_description
1 polymer ?
#
loop_
_entity_poly.entity_id
_entity_poly.type
_entity_poly.pdbx_seq_one_letter_code
_entity_poly.pdbx_strand_id
1 'polypeptide(L)' 'MAHKFEIKKNKADEYVAYFKYNGETIFWTEGYKSKASAINAIESIKKNGPAAPTEDNS' A
#
# COMPACT_ATOMS: atom_id res chain seq x y z
N MET A 1 -7.24 4.97 15.57
CA MET A 1 -7.60 5.26 14.19
C MET A 1 -7.82 3.99 13.41
N ALA A 2 -8.88 4.00 12.65
CA ALA A 2 -9.29 2.78 11.97
C ALA A 2 -8.36 2.39 10.84
N HIS A 3 -7.99 3.33 9.98
CA HIS A 3 -7.17 3.03 8.80
C HIS A 3 -5.73 3.47 8.98
N LYS A 4 -4.80 2.71 8.40
CA LYS A 4 -3.40 3.10 8.40
C LYS A 4 -2.67 2.40 7.26
N PHE A 5 -1.53 2.98 6.87
CA PHE A 5 -0.56 2.32 6.01
C PHE A 5 0.56 1.80 6.89
N GLU A 6 1.01 0.58 6.60
CA GLU A 6 2.11 -0.02 7.34
C GLU A 6 3.12 -0.57 6.36
N ILE A 7 4.41 -0.29 6.58
CA ILE A 7 5.48 -0.82 5.75
C ILE A 7 6.18 -1.92 6.51
N LYS A 8 6.30 -3.09 5.87
CA LYS A 8 7.01 -4.23 6.45
C LYS A 8 7.91 -4.85 5.41
N LYS A 9 8.98 -5.50 5.88
CA LYS A 9 9.82 -6.32 5.03
C LYS A 9 9.22 -7.71 4.93
N ASN A 10 9.18 -8.26 3.71
CA ASN A 10 8.73 -9.62 3.52
C ASN A 10 9.91 -10.59 3.53
N LYS A 11 9.63 -11.87 3.26
CA LYS A 11 10.66 -12.91 3.28
C LYS A 11 11.72 -12.74 2.20
N ALA A 12 11.39 -12.03 1.13
CA ALA A 12 12.32 -11.76 0.05
C ALA A 12 13.14 -10.50 0.30
N ASP A 13 13.08 -9.94 1.52
CA ASP A 13 13.82 -8.75 1.90
C ASP A 13 13.35 -7.50 1.14
N GLU A 14 12.10 -7.51 0.73
CA GLU A 14 11.50 -6.38 0.01
C GLU A 14 10.54 -5.65 0.92
N TYR A 15 10.39 -4.35 0.68
CA TYR A 15 9.47 -3.51 1.45
C TYR A 15 8.11 -3.52 0.80
N VAL A 16 7.09 -3.84 1.59
CA VAL A 16 5.72 -3.89 1.12
C VAL A 16 4.88 -2.93 1.94
N ALA A 17 4.05 -2.14 1.29
CA ALA A 17 3.13 -1.24 1.98
C ALA A 17 1.76 -1.91 2.06
N TYR A 18 1.24 -1.98 3.28
CA TYR A 18 -0.07 -2.58 3.55
C TYR A 18 -1.05 -1.48 3.92
N PHE A 19 -2.26 -1.57 3.39
CA PHE A 19 -3.34 -0.69 3.81
C PHE A 19 -4.25 -1.49 4.73
N LYS A 20 -4.38 -1.03 5.96
CA LYS A 20 -5.07 -1.78 7.01
C LYS A 20 -6.23 -1.02 7.61
N TYR A 21 -7.19 -1.77 8.10
CA TYR A 21 -8.33 -1.24 8.85
C TYR A 21 -8.50 -2.09 10.09
N ASN A 22 -8.32 -1.47 11.26
CA ASN A 22 -8.47 -2.17 12.56
C ASN A 22 -7.65 -3.45 12.64
N GLY A 23 -6.43 -3.42 12.08
CA GLY A 23 -5.55 -4.58 12.13
C GLY A 23 -5.73 -5.55 10.99
N GLU A 24 -6.75 -5.39 10.16
CA GLU A 24 -6.96 -6.25 9.01
C GLU A 24 -6.36 -5.64 7.76
N THR A 25 -5.68 -6.45 6.97
CA THR A 25 -5.08 -5.98 5.72
C THR A 25 -6.15 -5.97 4.64
N ILE A 26 -6.41 -4.78 4.08
CA ILE A 26 -7.35 -4.65 2.97
C ILE A 26 -6.67 -4.95 1.66
N PHE A 27 -5.50 -4.35 1.43
CA PHE A 27 -4.68 -4.65 0.27
C PHE A 27 -3.23 -4.28 0.56
N TRP A 28 -2.33 -4.69 -0.32
CA TRP A 28 -0.92 -4.38 -0.19
C TRP A 28 -0.32 -4.16 -1.56
N THR A 29 0.86 -3.50 -1.58
CA THR A 29 1.57 -3.23 -2.82
C THR A 29 2.50 -4.39 -3.14
N GLU A 30 3.11 -4.33 -4.32
CA GLU A 30 4.19 -5.27 -4.62
C GLU A 30 5.39 -4.98 -3.72
N GLY A 31 6.35 -5.87 -3.71
CA GLY A 31 7.57 -5.68 -2.94
C GLY A 31 8.53 -4.75 -3.64
N TYR A 32 9.05 -3.78 -2.90
CA TYR A 32 10.03 -2.83 -3.43
C TYR A 32 11.38 -3.07 -2.78
N LYS A 33 12.44 -2.82 -3.52
CA LYS A 33 13.79 -3.05 -3.01
C LYS A 33 14.25 -1.97 -2.05
N SER A 34 13.61 -0.80 -2.06
CA SER A 34 13.95 0.26 -1.13
C SER A 34 12.72 0.73 -0.38
N LYS A 35 12.95 1.18 0.85
CA LYS A 35 11.88 1.74 1.67
C LYS A 35 11.32 3.00 1.04
N ALA A 36 12.17 3.78 0.40
CA ALA A 36 11.74 5.01 -0.26
C ALA A 36 10.71 4.73 -1.36
N SER A 37 10.89 3.63 -2.10
CA SER A 37 9.93 3.25 -3.13
C SER A 37 8.59 2.90 -2.54
N ALA A 38 8.58 2.18 -1.40
CA ALA A 38 7.33 1.84 -0.72
C ALA A 38 6.62 3.11 -0.23
N ILE A 39 7.38 4.05 0.32
CA ILE A 39 6.83 5.33 0.77
C ILE A 39 6.25 6.10 -0.41
N ASN A 40 6.95 6.10 -1.54
CA ASN A 40 6.46 6.77 -2.75
C ASN A 40 5.15 6.16 -3.25
N ALA A 41 5.03 4.83 -3.14
CA ALA A 41 3.78 4.16 -3.50
C ALA A 41 2.63 4.62 -2.62
N ILE A 42 2.88 4.75 -1.32
CA ILE A 42 1.87 5.25 -0.38
C ILE A 42 1.47 6.68 -0.74
N GLU A 43 2.44 7.53 -1.02
CA GLU A 43 2.16 8.93 -1.37
C GLU A 43 1.35 9.01 -2.66
N SER A 44 1.66 8.17 -3.62
CA SER A 44 0.90 8.12 -4.87
C SER A 44 -0.55 7.70 -4.63
N ILE A 45 -0.76 6.72 -3.76
CA ILE A 45 -2.10 6.28 -3.43
C ILE A 45 -2.88 7.42 -2.75
N LYS A 46 -2.25 8.12 -1.82
CA LYS A 46 -2.90 9.23 -1.12
C LYS A 46 -3.28 10.35 -2.07
N LYS A 47 -2.42 10.63 -3.04
CA LYS A 47 -2.60 11.75 -3.94
C LYS A 47 -3.59 11.42 -5.05
N ASN A 48 -3.48 10.24 -5.64
CA ASN A 48 -4.21 9.89 -6.86
C ASN A 48 -5.36 8.92 -6.62
N GLY A 49 -5.33 8.18 -5.53
CA GLY A 49 -6.34 7.18 -5.24
C GLY A 49 -7.76 7.73 -5.15
N PRO A 50 -7.97 8.84 -4.41
CA PRO A 50 -9.34 9.36 -4.27
C PRO A 50 -9.99 9.76 -5.59
N ALA A 51 -9.20 10.17 -6.57
CA ALA A 51 -9.72 10.59 -7.86
C ALA A 51 -9.71 9.46 -8.89
N ALA A 52 -9.16 8.31 -8.55
CA ALA A 52 -9.05 7.21 -9.49
C ALA A 52 -10.42 6.56 -9.69
N PRO A 53 -10.84 6.35 -10.95
CA PRO A 53 -12.13 5.70 -11.20
C PRO A 53 -12.06 4.21 -10.92
N THR A 54 -13.20 3.63 -10.65
CA THR A 54 -13.32 2.18 -10.52
C THR A 54 -13.70 1.61 -11.88
N GLU A 55 -12.90 0.66 -12.34
CA GLU A 55 -13.20 -0.02 -13.59
C GLU A 55 -13.50 -1.48 -13.27
N ASP A 56 -14.71 -1.90 -13.57
CA ASP A 56 -15.17 -3.25 -13.26
C ASP A 56 -15.19 -4.09 -14.53
N ASN A 57 -14.28 -5.06 -14.61
CA ASN A 57 -14.15 -5.93 -15.77
C ASN A 57 -14.55 -7.37 -15.43
N SER A 58 -15.30 -7.54 -14.36
CA SER A 58 -15.70 -8.87 -13.90
C SER A 58 -16.81 -9.50 -14.75
#